data_c940912f84cb158455c79dd70d3f085b
#
_entry.id   c940912f84cb158455c79dd70d3f085b
#
_cell.length_a   1.000
_cell.length_b   1.000
_cell.length_c   1.000
_cell.angle_alpha   90.00
_cell.angle_beta   90.00
_cell.angle_gamma   90.00
#
_symmetry.space_group_name_H-M   'P 1'
#
loop_
_entity.id
_entity.type
_entity.pdbx_description
1 polymer ?
#
loop_
_entity_poly.entity_id
_entity_poly.type
_entity_poly.pdbx_seq_one_letter_code
_entity_poly.pdbx_strand_id
1 'polypeptide(L)'
;MGYRILNSEGNLIVTDKRPRLQDIGTIVPGIGVTAKHAAFGPFIQTTLTLDNVAQTVVNGTEYQGTKIFDFPETRMWVVGCVATLRQKTTSTLASTLNASSTGAIALGTATASSTTLNGTMADFLPSTAFTSSATVNVAGTAVSGVLAAAAFFDGTGTAKDLYLNTAYATTTDVDGDATQTISGTVVITWINLGDK
;
A
#
# COMPACT_ATOMS: atom_id res chain seq x y z
N MET A 1 18.51 6.01 -25.39
CA MET A 1 19.29 5.57 -26.58
C MET A 1 19.24 4.05 -26.59
N GLY A 2 18.52 3.43 -27.53
CA GLY A 2 18.43 1.98 -27.63
C GLY A 2 19.63 1.45 -28.42
N TYR A 3 20.35 0.50 -27.87
CA TYR A 3 21.40 -0.21 -28.61
C TYR A 3 20.74 -1.20 -29.58
N ARG A 4 21.11 -1.10 -30.86
CA ARG A 4 20.73 -2.09 -31.86
C ARG A 4 21.82 -3.17 -31.88
N ILE A 5 21.47 -4.40 -31.52
CA ILE A 5 22.35 -5.56 -31.64
C ILE A 5 21.86 -6.36 -32.85
N LEU A 6 22.76 -6.61 -33.79
CA LEU A 6 22.51 -7.52 -34.92
C LEU A 6 23.03 -8.92 -34.56
N ASN A 7 22.27 -9.97 -34.90
CA ASN A 7 22.79 -11.32 -34.84
C ASN A 7 23.81 -11.58 -35.97
N SER A 8 24.45 -12.73 -35.97
CA SER A 8 25.44 -13.13 -37.00
C SER A 8 24.87 -13.16 -38.42
N GLU A 9 23.56 -13.09 -38.59
CA GLU A 9 22.86 -13.10 -39.87
C GLU A 9 22.40 -11.69 -40.28
N GLY A 10 22.76 -10.65 -39.50
CA GLY A 10 22.39 -9.26 -39.78
C GLY A 10 20.97 -8.90 -39.39
N ASN A 11 20.23 -9.78 -38.70
CA ASN A 11 18.88 -9.48 -38.22
C ASN A 11 18.93 -8.65 -36.93
N LEU A 12 18.11 -7.66 -36.85
CA LEU A 12 17.96 -6.79 -35.68
C LEU A 12 17.40 -7.57 -34.51
N ILE A 13 18.23 -7.87 -33.51
CA ILE A 13 17.76 -8.36 -32.21
C ILE A 13 17.40 -7.13 -31.39
N VAL A 14 16.14 -6.76 -31.38
CA VAL A 14 15.63 -5.80 -30.40
C VAL A 14 15.48 -6.53 -29.06
N THR A 15 16.56 -6.57 -28.29
CA THR A 15 16.46 -6.93 -26.88
C THR A 15 15.87 -5.70 -26.16
N ASP A 16 14.57 -5.55 -26.26
CA ASP A 16 13.87 -4.59 -25.41
C ASP A 16 13.84 -5.15 -23.99
N LYS A 17 14.93 -4.90 -23.25
CA LYS A 17 15.04 -5.23 -21.82
C LYS A 17 14.27 -4.25 -20.94
N ARG A 18 13.33 -3.48 -21.51
CA ARG A 18 12.37 -2.78 -20.68
C ARG A 18 11.53 -3.84 -19.96
N PRO A 19 11.35 -3.72 -18.63
CA PRO A 19 10.40 -4.58 -17.94
C PRO A 19 9.10 -4.55 -18.73
N ARG A 20 8.63 -5.71 -19.16
CA ARG A 20 7.35 -5.77 -19.86
C ARG A 20 6.32 -5.26 -18.85
N LEU A 21 5.49 -4.33 -19.27
CA LEU A 21 4.37 -3.84 -18.47
C LEU A 21 3.43 -4.97 -17.96
N GLN A 22 3.64 -6.19 -18.42
CA GLN A 22 2.89 -7.39 -18.00
C GLN A 22 3.29 -7.92 -16.61
N ASP A 23 4.48 -7.56 -16.09
CA ASP A 23 5.01 -8.12 -14.84
C ASP A 23 5.12 -7.03 -13.75
N ILE A 24 4.15 -6.15 -13.66
CA ILE A 24 4.17 -4.99 -12.73
C ILE A 24 3.20 -5.11 -11.56
N GLY A 25 2.55 -6.26 -11.42
CA GLY A 25 1.59 -6.53 -10.35
C GLY A 25 0.15 -6.13 -10.68
N THR A 26 -0.76 -6.47 -9.78
CA THR A 26 -2.20 -6.30 -9.96
C THR A 26 -2.86 -5.70 -8.72
N ILE A 27 -3.97 -5.00 -8.92
CA ILE A 27 -4.84 -4.55 -7.83
C ILE A 27 -5.79 -5.68 -7.41
N VAL A 28 -6.26 -5.62 -6.16
CA VAL A 28 -7.39 -6.44 -5.73
C VAL A 28 -8.68 -5.84 -6.31
N PRO A 29 -9.45 -6.58 -7.12
CA PRO A 29 -10.66 -6.05 -7.74
C PRO A 29 -11.74 -5.67 -6.70
N GLY A 30 -12.49 -4.61 -6.97
CA GLY A 30 -13.70 -4.27 -6.25
C GLY A 30 -13.52 -3.58 -4.89
N ILE A 31 -12.28 -3.31 -4.45
CA ILE A 31 -12.02 -2.67 -3.14
C ILE A 31 -11.83 -1.15 -3.20
N GLY A 32 -12.09 -0.52 -4.34
CA GLY A 32 -11.88 0.93 -4.50
C GLY A 32 -10.44 1.34 -4.75
N VAL A 33 -9.60 0.47 -5.31
CA VAL A 33 -8.22 0.78 -5.68
C VAL A 33 -8.06 0.77 -7.18
N THR A 34 -7.34 1.76 -7.72
CA THR A 34 -6.87 1.78 -9.10
C THR A 34 -5.37 1.93 -9.14
N ALA A 35 -4.70 1.34 -10.15
CA ALA A 35 -3.27 1.43 -10.33
C ALA A 35 -2.90 2.05 -11.67
N LYS A 36 -1.87 2.89 -11.67
CA LYS A 36 -1.18 3.38 -12.88
C LYS A 36 0.31 3.10 -12.74
N HIS A 37 0.92 2.68 -13.84
CA HIS A 37 2.34 2.36 -13.86
C HIS A 37 3.06 3.21 -14.90
N ALA A 38 4.24 3.68 -14.55
CA ALA A 38 5.17 4.35 -15.46
C ALA A 38 6.56 3.73 -15.29
N ALA A 39 7.26 3.50 -16.40
CA ALA A 39 8.63 3.00 -16.38
C ALA A 39 9.59 4.07 -16.89
N PHE A 40 10.70 4.27 -16.18
CA PHE A 40 11.76 5.19 -16.57
C PHE A 40 13.13 4.56 -16.24
N GLY A 41 13.82 4.12 -17.26
CA GLY A 41 15.04 3.32 -17.11
C GLY A 41 14.74 2.00 -16.42
N PRO A 42 15.47 1.63 -15.36
CA PRO A 42 15.22 0.40 -14.59
C PRO A 42 14.07 0.57 -13.56
N PHE A 43 13.59 1.78 -13.35
CA PHE A 43 12.61 2.08 -12.33
C PHE A 43 11.18 1.91 -12.85
N ILE A 44 10.35 1.37 -12.01
CA ILE A 44 8.90 1.31 -12.17
C ILE A 44 8.30 2.20 -11.09
N GLN A 45 7.42 3.11 -11.48
CA GLN A 45 6.60 3.87 -10.55
C GLN A 45 5.18 3.34 -10.62
N THR A 46 4.69 2.84 -9.51
CA THR A 46 3.31 2.40 -9.32
C THR A 46 2.57 3.43 -8.49
N THR A 47 1.54 4.03 -9.06
CA THR A 47 0.65 4.95 -8.36
C THR A 47 -0.67 4.24 -8.09
N LEU A 48 -0.98 4.03 -6.83
CA LEU A 48 -2.27 3.52 -6.38
C LEU A 48 -3.13 4.69 -5.94
N THR A 49 -4.35 4.76 -6.47
CA THR A 49 -5.38 5.69 -6.01
C THR A 49 -6.42 4.88 -5.25
N LEU A 50 -6.61 5.24 -3.99
CA LEU A 50 -7.56 4.64 -3.08
C LEU A 50 -8.83 5.51 -3.05
N ASP A 51 -9.96 4.92 -3.34
CA ASP A 51 -11.26 5.58 -3.27
C ASP A 51 -12.18 4.80 -2.32
N ASN A 52 -12.26 5.28 -1.08
CA ASN A 52 -13.09 4.72 -0.03
C ASN A 52 -12.84 3.21 0.21
N VAL A 53 -11.58 2.80 0.30
CA VAL A 53 -11.22 1.42 0.66
C VAL A 53 -11.77 1.12 2.05
N ALA A 54 -12.75 0.21 2.11
CA ALA A 54 -13.45 -0.10 3.34
C ALA A 54 -12.65 -1.00 4.27
N GLN A 55 -12.70 -0.69 5.56
CA GLN A 55 -12.15 -1.50 6.63
C GLN A 55 -13.14 -1.55 7.78
N THR A 56 -13.38 -2.75 8.32
CA THR A 56 -14.20 -2.94 9.51
C THR A 56 -13.29 -3.06 10.74
N VAL A 57 -13.46 -2.15 11.68
CA VAL A 57 -12.81 -2.22 12.98
C VAL A 57 -13.77 -2.92 13.93
N VAL A 58 -13.34 -4.03 14.51
CA VAL A 58 -14.16 -4.87 15.40
C VAL A 58 -13.80 -4.56 16.84
N ASN A 59 -14.79 -4.45 17.70
CA ASN A 59 -14.57 -4.27 19.13
C ASN A 59 -13.75 -5.45 19.72
N GLY A 60 -12.69 -5.12 20.45
CA GLY A 60 -11.73 -6.10 20.96
C GLY A 60 -10.65 -6.52 19.97
N THR A 61 -10.71 -5.98 18.72
CA THR A 61 -9.66 -6.12 17.71
C THR A 61 -9.46 -4.77 17.05
N GLU A 62 -8.57 -3.98 17.63
CA GLU A 62 -8.36 -2.56 17.28
C GLU A 62 -7.42 -2.38 16.08
N TYR A 63 -7.23 -3.42 15.26
CA TYR A 63 -6.37 -3.37 14.08
C TYR A 63 -7.04 -4.06 12.90
N GLN A 64 -6.70 -3.62 11.69
CA GLN A 64 -7.23 -4.15 10.44
C GLN A 64 -6.22 -3.98 9.32
N GLY A 65 -6.14 -4.98 8.43
CA GLY A 65 -5.34 -4.94 7.22
C GLY A 65 -6.16 -5.31 6.00
N THR A 66 -6.03 -4.54 4.93
CA THR A 66 -6.67 -4.78 3.64
C THR A 66 -5.61 -4.88 2.56
N LYS A 67 -5.55 -6.00 1.85
CA LYS A 67 -4.66 -6.16 0.71
C LYS A 67 -5.12 -5.22 -0.42
N ILE A 68 -4.21 -4.38 -0.90
CA ILE A 68 -4.51 -3.35 -1.92
C ILE A 68 -3.77 -3.57 -3.24
N PHE A 69 -2.65 -4.31 -3.22
CA PHE A 69 -1.87 -4.57 -4.41
C PHE A 69 -1.09 -5.88 -4.28
N ASP A 70 -0.95 -6.60 -5.40
CA ASP A 70 -0.11 -7.78 -5.58
C ASP A 70 1.09 -7.42 -6.43
N PHE A 71 2.31 -7.50 -5.89
CA PHE A 71 3.51 -7.43 -6.70
C PHE A 71 3.70 -8.73 -7.50
N PRO A 72 4.41 -8.70 -8.63
CA PRO A 72 4.73 -9.92 -9.35
C PRO A 72 5.67 -10.82 -8.54
N GLU A 73 5.68 -12.12 -8.86
CA GLU A 73 6.70 -13.06 -8.35
C GLU A 73 8.07 -12.64 -8.87
N THR A 74 8.83 -11.94 -8.06
CA THR A 74 10.14 -11.41 -8.44
C THR A 74 10.92 -10.95 -7.21
N ARG A 75 12.23 -10.78 -7.37
CA ARG A 75 13.02 -9.93 -6.48
C ARG A 75 12.78 -8.48 -6.83
N MET A 76 12.51 -7.67 -5.84
CA MET A 76 12.32 -6.24 -6.05
C MET A 76 13.10 -5.40 -5.05
N TRP A 77 13.57 -4.27 -5.53
CA TRP A 77 14.16 -3.24 -4.70
C TRP A 77 13.26 -2.03 -4.69
N VAL A 78 12.62 -1.78 -3.56
CA VAL A 78 11.78 -0.60 -3.35
C VAL A 78 12.69 0.54 -2.91
N VAL A 79 12.78 1.57 -3.74
CA VAL A 79 13.67 2.72 -3.50
C VAL A 79 12.91 3.90 -2.89
N GLY A 80 11.59 3.90 -2.95
CA GLY A 80 10.75 4.92 -2.35
C GLY A 80 9.28 4.54 -2.31
N CYS A 81 8.62 4.97 -1.25
CA CYS A 81 7.17 4.95 -1.13
C CYS A 81 6.74 6.28 -0.51
N VAL A 82 5.77 6.94 -1.14
CA VAL A 82 5.17 8.18 -0.62
C VAL A 82 3.66 7.96 -0.59
N ALA A 83 3.03 8.24 0.55
CA ALA A 83 1.60 8.14 0.69
C ALA A 83 1.00 9.41 1.25
N THR A 84 -0.20 9.75 0.77
CA THR A 84 -1.07 10.78 1.35
C THR A 84 -2.46 10.18 1.46
N LEU A 85 -2.89 9.89 2.69
CA LEU A 85 -4.08 9.12 2.98
C LEU A 85 -4.99 9.88 3.94
N ARG A 86 -6.29 9.63 3.84
CA ARG A 86 -7.31 10.18 4.75
C ARG A 86 -8.25 9.07 5.18
N GLN A 87 -8.52 9.02 6.48
CA GLN A 87 -9.52 8.14 7.07
C GLN A 87 -10.86 8.88 7.15
N LYS A 88 -11.94 8.15 6.95
CA LYS A 88 -13.31 8.60 7.15
C LYS A 88 -14.12 7.49 7.81
N THR A 89 -14.80 7.79 8.89
CA THR A 89 -15.76 6.87 9.52
C THR A 89 -17.05 6.88 8.74
N THR A 90 -17.56 5.72 8.33
CA THR A 90 -18.80 5.57 7.56
C THR A 90 -19.92 4.89 8.35
N SER A 91 -19.62 4.35 9.54
CA SER A 91 -20.59 3.75 10.43
C SER A 91 -21.54 4.81 11.01
N THR A 92 -22.81 4.44 11.19
CA THR A 92 -23.79 5.28 11.90
C THR A 92 -23.55 5.36 13.40
N LEU A 93 -22.69 4.51 13.93
CA LEU A 93 -22.31 4.46 15.34
C LEU A 93 -21.09 5.36 15.57
N ALA A 94 -21.30 6.68 15.56
CA ALA A 94 -20.26 7.67 15.83
C ALA A 94 -19.61 7.53 17.23
N SER A 95 -20.22 6.76 18.13
CA SER A 95 -19.69 6.44 19.45
C SER A 95 -18.55 5.42 19.43
N THR A 96 -18.39 4.64 18.37
CA THR A 96 -17.41 3.55 18.32
C THR A 96 -16.02 3.97 17.86
N LEU A 97 -15.93 5.06 17.12
CA LEU A 97 -14.70 5.77 16.80
C LEU A 97 -14.89 7.23 17.18
N ASN A 98 -14.51 7.60 18.39
CA ASN A 98 -14.76 8.92 18.90
C ASN A 98 -13.78 9.98 18.39
N ALA A 99 -14.14 11.28 18.58
CA ALA A 99 -13.41 12.42 18.01
C ALA A 99 -11.94 12.51 18.40
N SER A 100 -11.59 11.90 19.49
CA SER A 100 -10.24 11.91 20.04
C SER A 100 -9.48 10.62 19.77
N SER A 101 -10.09 9.66 19.06
CA SER A 101 -9.43 8.39 18.76
C SER A 101 -8.19 8.64 17.91
N THR A 102 -7.05 8.28 18.46
CA THR A 102 -5.79 8.32 17.75
C THR A 102 -5.53 6.95 17.16
N GLY A 103 -5.53 6.89 15.84
CA GLY A 103 -5.16 5.70 15.09
C GLY A 103 -3.77 5.82 14.48
N ALA A 104 -3.30 4.71 13.93
CA ALA A 104 -2.12 4.63 13.12
C ALA A 104 -2.45 3.98 11.78
N ILE A 105 -1.79 4.46 10.72
CA ILE A 105 -1.85 3.89 9.37
C ILE A 105 -0.45 3.50 8.93
N ALA A 106 -0.33 2.35 8.27
CA ALA A 106 0.91 1.85 7.72
C ALA A 106 0.66 1.10 6.40
N LEU A 107 1.70 0.93 5.61
CA LEU A 107 1.72 0.03 4.46
C LEU A 107 2.81 -1.02 4.67
N GLY A 108 2.47 -2.28 4.44
CA GLY A 108 3.43 -3.35 4.64
C GLY A 108 3.12 -4.61 3.86
N THR A 109 4.06 -5.56 3.89
CA THR A 109 3.94 -6.86 3.21
C THR A 109 3.12 -7.88 3.99
N ALA A 110 2.71 -7.57 5.20
CA ALA A 110 1.81 -8.39 6.00
C ALA A 110 0.60 -7.60 6.49
N THR A 111 -0.51 -8.30 6.69
CA THR A 111 -1.71 -7.74 7.33
C THR A 111 -1.45 -7.39 8.78
N ALA A 112 -2.13 -6.37 9.30
CA ALA A 112 -2.07 -6.01 10.71
C ALA A 112 -2.48 -7.19 11.60
N SER A 113 -1.69 -7.46 12.63
CA SER A 113 -1.91 -8.53 13.62
C SER A 113 -1.78 -8.03 15.06
N SER A 114 -1.58 -6.75 15.25
CA SER A 114 -1.53 -6.10 16.56
C SER A 114 -1.84 -4.60 16.43
N THR A 115 -2.09 -3.95 17.56
CA THR A 115 -2.29 -2.50 17.65
C THR A 115 -1.01 -1.70 17.41
N THR A 116 0.16 -2.35 17.46
CA THR A 116 1.44 -1.73 17.13
C THR A 116 1.86 -2.14 15.73
N LEU A 117 1.70 -1.25 14.76
CA LEU A 117 2.09 -1.49 13.38
C LEU A 117 3.61 -1.33 13.23
N ASN A 118 4.32 -2.45 13.09
CA ASN A 118 5.78 -2.49 12.92
C ASN A 118 6.22 -3.66 12.03
N GLY A 119 7.52 -3.78 11.76
CA GLY A 119 8.09 -4.85 10.95
C GLY A 119 7.41 -4.95 9.58
N THR A 120 7.00 -6.15 9.20
CA THR A 120 6.36 -6.42 7.90
C THR A 120 4.97 -5.80 7.74
N MET A 121 4.34 -5.32 8.81
CA MET A 121 3.10 -4.55 8.73
C MET A 121 3.31 -3.10 8.31
N ALA A 122 4.57 -2.61 8.31
CA ALA A 122 4.93 -1.21 8.12
C ALA A 122 6.26 -1.04 7.34
N ASP A 123 6.63 -2.02 6.53
CA ASP A 123 7.91 -2.05 5.82
C ASP A 123 7.92 -1.23 4.51
N PHE A 124 6.74 -0.79 4.02
CA PHE A 124 6.59 0.16 2.91
C PHE A 124 6.33 1.60 3.39
N LEU A 125 5.49 1.77 4.37
CA LEU A 125 5.20 3.04 5.02
C LEU A 125 5.24 2.82 6.52
N PRO A 126 6.16 3.46 7.24
CA PRO A 126 6.18 3.41 8.69
C PRO A 126 4.85 3.82 9.31
N SER A 127 4.55 3.25 10.46
CA SER A 127 3.37 3.60 11.25
C SER A 127 3.30 5.11 11.48
N THR A 128 2.24 5.73 10.99
CA THR A 128 2.02 7.18 11.07
C THR A 128 0.68 7.44 11.75
N ALA A 129 0.71 8.25 12.80
CA ALA A 129 -0.49 8.56 13.56
C ALA A 129 -1.49 9.42 12.78
N PHE A 130 -2.78 9.16 12.97
CA PHE A 130 -3.85 10.01 12.49
C PHE A 130 -4.90 10.21 13.60
N THR A 131 -5.69 11.28 13.46
CA THR A 131 -6.85 11.52 14.33
C THR A 131 -8.11 11.23 13.55
N SER A 132 -8.94 10.33 14.05
CA SER A 132 -10.24 10.01 13.47
C SER A 132 -11.18 11.21 13.52
N SER A 133 -11.99 11.36 12.46
CA SER A 133 -13.11 12.30 12.55
C SER A 133 -14.26 11.70 13.34
N ALA A 134 -14.75 12.43 14.34
CA ALA A 134 -15.97 12.07 15.07
C ALA A 134 -17.24 12.18 14.22
N THR A 135 -17.17 12.94 13.16
CA THR A 135 -18.34 13.18 12.32
C THR A 135 -18.37 12.10 11.23
N VAL A 136 -19.43 11.31 11.22
CA VAL A 136 -19.69 10.31 10.18
C VAL A 136 -19.65 10.97 8.81
N ASN A 137 -19.00 10.31 7.86
CA ASN A 137 -18.80 10.78 6.49
C ASN A 137 -17.95 12.04 6.31
N VAL A 138 -17.29 12.53 7.34
CA VAL A 138 -16.31 13.61 7.25
C VAL A 138 -14.91 13.01 7.29
N ALA A 139 -14.06 13.40 6.35
CA ALA A 139 -12.67 12.94 6.34
C ALA A 139 -11.87 13.56 7.49
N GLY A 140 -11.09 12.74 8.17
CA GLY A 140 -10.12 13.19 9.16
C GLY A 140 -8.94 13.93 8.54
N THR A 141 -7.95 14.24 9.36
CA THR A 141 -6.71 14.89 8.91
C THR A 141 -5.96 13.98 7.92
N ALA A 142 -5.39 14.57 6.89
CA ALA A 142 -4.55 13.81 5.95
C ALA A 142 -3.27 13.32 6.65
N VAL A 143 -2.94 12.07 6.44
CA VAL A 143 -1.68 11.46 6.85
C VAL A 143 -0.76 11.42 5.65
N SER A 144 0.44 11.95 5.79
CA SER A 144 1.49 11.84 4.79
C SER A 144 2.70 11.14 5.38
N GLY A 145 3.28 10.22 4.63
CA GLY A 145 4.46 9.49 5.06
C GLY A 145 5.29 9.04 3.87
N VAL A 146 6.54 8.72 4.17
CA VAL A 146 7.52 8.25 3.19
C VAL A 146 8.22 6.99 3.71
N LEU A 147 8.68 6.16 2.79
CA LEU A 147 9.55 5.02 3.14
C LEU A 147 10.82 5.53 3.85
N ALA A 148 11.12 4.98 5.01
CA ALA A 148 12.25 5.42 5.82
C ALA A 148 13.62 5.09 5.19
N ALA A 149 13.72 3.95 4.48
CA ALA A 149 14.91 3.51 3.75
C ALA A 149 14.52 2.55 2.62
N ALA A 150 15.34 2.53 1.56
CA ALA A 150 15.17 1.56 0.48
C ALA A 150 15.21 0.12 1.02
N ALA A 151 14.31 -0.73 0.55
CA ALA A 151 14.16 -2.09 1.03
C ALA A 151 14.20 -3.11 -0.12
N PHE A 152 14.84 -4.24 0.15
CA PHE A 152 14.87 -5.39 -0.75
C PHE A 152 13.83 -6.41 -0.31
N PHE A 153 13.03 -6.90 -1.27
CA PHE A 153 12.03 -7.93 -1.04
C PHE A 153 12.27 -9.11 -1.99
N ASP A 154 12.34 -10.31 -1.44
CA ASP A 154 12.37 -11.54 -2.22
C ASP A 154 10.95 -12.10 -2.34
N GLY A 155 10.38 -11.98 -3.52
CA GLY A 155 9.06 -12.50 -3.89
C GLY A 155 9.11 -13.68 -4.84
N THR A 156 10.29 -14.31 -5.06
CA THR A 156 10.45 -15.39 -6.05
C THR A 156 9.74 -16.68 -5.67
N GLY A 157 9.58 -16.98 -4.39
CA GLY A 157 8.84 -18.16 -3.93
C GLY A 157 7.35 -17.89 -3.67
N THR A 158 7.01 -16.65 -3.40
CA THR A 158 5.64 -16.17 -3.20
C THR A 158 5.64 -14.67 -3.44
N ALA A 159 4.77 -14.22 -4.33
CA ALA A 159 4.60 -12.79 -4.61
C ALA A 159 4.38 -12.00 -3.31
N LYS A 160 4.90 -10.78 -3.26
CA LYS A 160 4.67 -9.89 -2.13
C LYS A 160 3.37 -9.13 -2.31
N ASP A 161 2.58 -9.15 -1.28
CA ASP A 161 1.35 -8.37 -1.17
C ASP A 161 1.66 -7.00 -0.58
N LEU A 162 0.86 -6.00 -0.92
CA LEU A 162 0.84 -4.74 -0.21
C LEU A 162 -0.47 -4.61 0.56
N TYR A 163 -0.36 -4.46 1.87
CA TYR A 163 -1.48 -4.26 2.77
C TYR A 163 -1.56 -2.82 3.24
N LEU A 164 -2.77 -2.29 3.22
CA LEU A 164 -3.14 -1.07 3.92
C LEU A 164 -3.54 -1.46 5.35
N ASN A 165 -2.73 -1.11 6.31
CA ASN A 165 -2.92 -1.45 7.72
C ASN A 165 -3.37 -0.24 8.53
N THR A 166 -4.36 -0.44 9.40
CA THR A 166 -4.77 0.55 10.40
C THR A 166 -4.84 -0.09 11.76
N ALA A 167 -4.55 0.68 12.79
CA ALA A 167 -4.66 0.26 14.18
C ALA A 167 -5.03 1.43 15.08
N TYR A 168 -5.66 1.12 16.20
CA TYR A 168 -6.01 2.07 17.26
C TYR A 168 -5.28 1.68 18.55
N ALA A 169 -4.83 2.68 19.30
CA ALA A 169 -3.91 2.44 20.42
C ALA A 169 -4.58 1.80 21.64
N THR A 170 -5.88 2.01 21.81
CA THR A 170 -6.61 1.56 23.00
C THR A 170 -8.00 1.05 22.68
N THR A 171 -8.49 0.12 23.49
CA THR A 171 -9.88 -0.38 23.44
C THR A 171 -10.92 0.71 23.70
N THR A 172 -10.53 1.81 24.36
CA THR A 172 -11.40 2.95 24.58
C THR A 172 -11.60 3.82 23.34
N ASP A 173 -10.76 3.65 22.32
CA ASP A 173 -10.91 4.33 21.03
C ASP A 173 -11.97 3.65 20.15
N VAL A 174 -12.24 2.36 20.41
CA VAL A 174 -13.16 1.52 19.66
C VAL A 174 -14.06 0.80 20.67
N ASP A 175 -15.21 1.34 21.00
CA ASP A 175 -16.16 0.78 21.97
C ASP A 175 -17.31 -0.04 21.34
N GLY A 176 -17.21 -0.31 20.05
CA GLY A 176 -18.12 -1.12 19.25
C GLY A 176 -17.62 -1.29 17.82
N ASP A 177 -18.28 -2.14 17.04
CA ASP A 177 -17.93 -2.35 15.64
C ASP A 177 -18.17 -1.08 14.83
N ALA A 178 -17.17 -0.70 14.03
CA ALA A 178 -17.22 0.47 13.16
C ALA A 178 -16.71 0.17 11.77
N THR A 179 -17.24 0.85 10.78
CA THR A 179 -16.71 0.84 9.41
C THR A 179 -16.02 2.18 9.15
N GLN A 180 -14.81 2.09 8.65
CA GLN A 180 -14.06 3.22 8.15
C GLN A 180 -13.71 3.03 6.68
N THR A 181 -13.39 4.11 6.00
CA THR A 181 -12.84 4.07 4.65
C THR A 181 -11.57 4.89 4.59
N ILE A 182 -10.63 4.44 3.76
CA ILE A 182 -9.38 5.13 3.52
C ILE A 182 -9.36 5.57 2.05
N SER A 183 -9.07 6.84 1.83
CA SER A 183 -8.91 7.41 0.50
C SER A 183 -7.58 8.15 0.37
N GLY A 184 -7.04 8.22 -0.84
CA GLY A 184 -5.81 8.95 -1.10
C GLY A 184 -4.94 8.33 -2.18
N THR A 185 -3.65 8.59 -2.09
CA THR A 185 -2.68 8.16 -3.11
C THR A 185 -1.46 7.54 -2.46
N VAL A 186 -0.98 6.45 -3.03
CA VAL A 186 0.30 5.81 -2.69
C VAL A 186 1.15 5.75 -3.96
N VAL A 187 2.36 6.26 -3.92
CA VAL A 187 3.33 6.22 -5.02
C VAL A 187 4.51 5.39 -4.58
N ILE A 188 4.75 4.29 -5.27
CA ILE A 188 5.86 3.37 -5.00
C ILE A 188 6.82 3.41 -6.17
N THR A 189 8.10 3.65 -5.90
CA THR A 189 9.17 3.56 -6.89
C THR A 189 10.03 2.34 -6.57
N TRP A 190 10.15 1.44 -7.53
CA TRP A 190 10.82 0.16 -7.34
C TRP A 190 11.50 -0.34 -8.62
N ILE A 191 12.37 -1.32 -8.48
CA ILE A 191 13.07 -2.00 -9.56
C ILE A 191 12.69 -3.47 -9.52
N ASN A 192 12.28 -4.01 -10.66
CA ASN A 192 12.12 -5.45 -10.84
C ASN A 192 13.49 -6.05 -11.15
N LEU A 193 14.00 -6.92 -10.28
CA LEU A 193 15.30 -7.57 -10.40
C LEU A 193 15.20 -8.96 -11.05
N GLY A 194 13.98 -9.40 -11.37
CA GLY A 194 13.72 -10.73 -11.90
C GLY A 194 13.72 -11.81 -10.83
N ASP A 195 13.48 -13.04 -11.27
CA ASP A 195 13.31 -14.25 -10.43
C ASP A 195 14.49 -15.22 -10.51
N LYS A 196 15.62 -14.80 -11.16
CA LYS A 196 16.84 -15.60 -11.34
C LYS A 196 17.93 -15.23 -10.35
#